data_007af4d67e72da38abf58eeade5c3755
#
_entry.id   007af4d67e72da38abf58eeade5c3755
#
_cell.length_a   1.000
_cell.length_b   1.000
_cell.length_c   1.000
_cell.angle_alpha   90.00
_cell.angle_beta   90.00
_cell.angle_gamma   90.00
#
_symmetry.space_group_name_H-M   'P 1'
#
loop_
_entity.id
_entity.type
_entity.pdbx_description
1 polymer ?
#
loop_
_entity_poly.entity_id
_entity_poly.type
_entity_poly.pdbx_seq_one_letter_code
_entity_poly.pdbx_strand_id
1 'polypeptide(L)'
;MMMTTIDRVAQNARVTVLPPAPEPSTSDEINHRVANSLQLLSAMVSAEARGIQDPVAAAAFDMTLRRIGAIAGVHRQLYRSHQGAMVNLGTYLDELGGELEESVADTAAGRFVIVHAAGVLVRAEEATSIGIIVSEIVTNAFKHAYAPGASGIVSIALRATARGGYLLEVKDCGQGRDPDQAARGTGLGGRLVGMMATKLGGHHAWLHANPGTCFELCVGKR
;
A
#
# COMPACT_ATOMS: atom_id res chain seq x y z
N MET A 1 21.32 64.33 -28.39
CA MET A 1 21.95 63.04 -28.26
C MET A 1 21.17 62.26 -27.18
N MET A 2 20.06 61.63 -27.61
CA MET A 2 19.09 60.90 -26.77
C MET A 2 19.60 59.46 -26.58
N MET A 3 20.10 59.13 -25.38
CA MET A 3 20.36 57.76 -25.01
C MET A 3 19.04 57.12 -24.58
N THR A 4 18.66 56.09 -25.31
CA THR A 4 17.39 55.38 -25.21
C THR A 4 17.24 54.62 -23.91
N THR A 5 16.07 54.73 -23.30
CA THR A 5 15.62 54.12 -22.01
C THR A 5 15.71 52.60 -21.94
N ILE A 6 16.12 51.95 -23.03
CA ILE A 6 16.21 50.46 -23.11
C ILE A 6 17.45 49.89 -22.45
N ASP A 7 18.55 50.66 -22.35
CA ASP A 7 19.81 50.16 -21.76
C ASP A 7 19.82 50.06 -20.22
N ARG A 8 18.82 50.61 -19.53
CA ARG A 8 18.74 50.62 -18.06
C ARG A 8 18.03 49.39 -17.45
N VAL A 9 17.30 48.62 -18.26
CA VAL A 9 16.53 47.47 -17.78
C VAL A 9 17.37 46.19 -17.77
N ALA A 10 18.44 46.13 -18.59
CA ALA A 10 19.27 44.93 -18.72
C ALA A 10 20.31 44.76 -17.59
N GLN A 11 20.59 45.75 -16.75
CA GLN A 11 21.64 45.68 -15.74
C GLN A 11 21.21 45.14 -14.37
N ASN A 12 19.94 44.82 -14.15
CA ASN A 12 19.43 44.31 -12.86
C ASN A 12 18.79 42.91 -12.88
N ALA A 13 18.85 42.19 -13.97
CA ALA A 13 18.42 40.80 -14.02
C ALA A 13 19.52 39.92 -13.41
N ARG A 14 19.51 39.71 -12.09
CA ARG A 14 20.24 38.60 -11.47
C ARG A 14 19.66 37.31 -12.01
N VAL A 15 20.30 36.70 -13.00
CA VAL A 15 20.03 35.34 -13.41
C VAL A 15 20.42 34.45 -12.23
N THR A 16 19.44 34.02 -11.45
CA THR A 16 19.64 32.99 -10.43
C THR A 16 19.77 31.67 -11.18
N VAL A 17 21.00 31.24 -11.40
CA VAL A 17 21.27 29.89 -11.90
C VAL A 17 20.87 28.94 -10.77
N LEU A 18 19.72 28.27 -10.94
CA LEU A 18 19.37 27.18 -10.04
C LEU A 18 20.43 26.09 -10.16
N PRO A 19 20.93 25.55 -9.02
CA PRO A 19 21.85 24.41 -9.09
C PRO A 19 21.19 23.28 -9.90
N PRO A 20 21.97 22.54 -10.69
CA PRO A 20 21.43 21.38 -11.41
C PRO A 20 20.76 20.46 -10.41
N ALA A 21 19.60 19.90 -10.78
CA ALA A 21 18.92 18.90 -9.97
C ALA A 21 19.93 17.78 -9.65
N PRO A 22 19.97 17.29 -8.39
CA PRO A 22 20.89 16.21 -8.04
C PRO A 22 20.65 15.02 -8.97
N GLU A 23 21.71 14.48 -9.54
CA GLU A 23 21.62 13.28 -10.36
C GLU A 23 21.07 12.13 -9.50
N PRO A 24 20.12 11.32 -10.01
CA PRO A 24 19.60 10.20 -9.25
C PRO A 24 20.73 9.28 -8.83
N SER A 25 20.73 8.85 -7.58
CA SER A 25 21.74 7.89 -7.11
C SER A 25 21.60 6.57 -7.87
N THR A 26 22.68 5.81 -7.98
CA THR A 26 22.65 4.46 -8.60
C THR A 26 21.59 3.56 -7.92
N SER A 27 21.37 3.74 -6.62
CA SER A 27 20.35 3.03 -5.85
C SER A 27 18.92 3.41 -6.28
N ASP A 28 18.68 4.70 -6.56
CA ASP A 28 17.37 5.18 -7.00
C ASP A 28 17.02 4.63 -8.38
N GLU A 29 17.98 4.62 -9.30
CA GLU A 29 17.79 4.03 -10.63
C GLU A 29 17.48 2.52 -10.56
N ILE A 30 18.18 1.79 -9.69
CA ILE A 30 17.92 0.36 -9.45
C ILE A 30 16.50 0.16 -8.92
N ASN A 31 16.08 0.90 -7.91
CA ASN A 31 14.73 0.78 -7.33
C ASN A 31 13.64 1.06 -8.37
N HIS A 32 13.83 2.09 -9.21
CA HIS A 32 12.90 2.40 -10.30
C HIS A 32 12.82 1.26 -11.33
N ARG A 33 13.96 0.70 -11.74
CA ARG A 33 14.01 -0.43 -12.68
C ARG A 33 13.37 -1.69 -12.09
N VAL A 34 13.59 -1.96 -10.80
CA VAL A 34 12.93 -3.08 -10.10
C VAL A 34 11.41 -2.90 -10.07
N ALA A 35 10.92 -1.71 -9.71
CA ALA A 35 9.49 -1.43 -9.71
C ALA A 35 8.86 -1.64 -11.09
N ASN A 36 9.49 -1.13 -12.15
CA ASN A 36 9.02 -1.31 -13.54
C ASN A 36 9.02 -2.79 -13.96
N SER A 37 10.07 -3.55 -13.61
CA SER A 37 10.15 -4.98 -13.91
C SER A 37 9.05 -5.76 -13.20
N LEU A 38 8.76 -5.42 -11.94
CA LEU A 38 7.67 -6.03 -11.17
C LEU A 38 6.29 -5.70 -11.76
N GLN A 39 6.08 -4.48 -12.27
CA GLN A 39 4.84 -4.12 -12.95
C GLN A 39 4.64 -4.94 -14.24
N LEU A 40 5.71 -5.12 -15.03
CA LEU A 40 5.65 -5.96 -16.22
C LEU A 40 5.34 -7.42 -15.88
N LEU A 41 5.99 -7.97 -14.87
CA LEU A 41 5.70 -9.32 -14.37
C LEU A 41 4.26 -9.45 -13.89
N SER A 42 3.73 -8.46 -13.17
CA SER A 42 2.31 -8.43 -12.76
C SER A 42 1.38 -8.49 -13.96
N ALA A 43 1.65 -7.70 -15.00
CA ALA A 43 0.83 -7.70 -16.22
C ALA A 43 0.86 -9.06 -16.93
N MET A 44 2.03 -9.70 -17.02
CA MET A 44 2.18 -11.03 -17.61
C MET A 44 1.41 -12.09 -16.81
N VAL A 45 1.61 -12.12 -15.48
CA VAL A 45 0.91 -13.07 -14.59
C VAL A 45 -0.61 -12.85 -14.63
N SER A 46 -1.06 -11.58 -14.69
CA SER A 46 -2.50 -11.27 -14.84
C SER A 46 -3.08 -11.77 -16.16
N ALA A 47 -2.29 -11.70 -17.25
CA ALA A 47 -2.72 -12.22 -18.55
C ALA A 47 -2.89 -13.75 -18.52
N GLU A 48 -1.94 -14.46 -17.94
CA GLU A 48 -1.98 -15.91 -17.75
C GLU A 48 -3.15 -16.35 -16.86
N ALA A 49 -3.37 -15.62 -15.76
CA ALA A 49 -4.42 -15.93 -14.79
C ALA A 49 -5.84 -15.87 -15.36
N ARG A 50 -6.08 -15.06 -16.41
CA ARG A 50 -7.39 -14.93 -17.04
C ARG A 50 -7.93 -16.23 -17.66
N GLY A 51 -7.05 -17.16 -18.01
CA GLY A 51 -7.43 -18.46 -18.56
C GLY A 51 -7.72 -19.54 -17.51
N ILE A 52 -7.47 -19.26 -16.23
CA ILE A 52 -7.58 -20.26 -15.16
C ILE A 52 -9.04 -20.43 -14.75
N GLN A 53 -9.56 -21.66 -14.91
CA GLN A 53 -10.92 -22.03 -14.55
C GLN A 53 -11.03 -22.56 -13.10
N ASP A 54 -9.95 -23.10 -12.56
CA ASP A 54 -9.93 -23.61 -11.19
C ASP A 54 -9.92 -22.44 -10.17
N PRO A 55 -10.94 -22.31 -9.30
CA PRO A 55 -11.04 -21.21 -8.35
C PRO A 55 -9.92 -21.21 -7.31
N VAL A 56 -9.34 -22.35 -6.96
CA VAL A 56 -8.22 -22.43 -6.01
C VAL A 56 -6.95 -21.89 -6.66
N ALA A 57 -6.69 -22.28 -7.90
CA ALA A 57 -5.57 -21.76 -8.67
C ALA A 57 -5.72 -20.25 -8.92
N ALA A 58 -6.91 -19.79 -9.34
CA ALA A 58 -7.18 -18.37 -9.56
C ALA A 58 -6.92 -17.54 -8.28
N ALA A 59 -7.39 -18.01 -7.11
CA ALA A 59 -7.13 -17.34 -5.83
C ALA A 59 -5.64 -17.29 -5.48
N ALA A 60 -4.85 -18.33 -5.82
CA ALA A 60 -3.41 -18.34 -5.60
C ALA A 60 -2.68 -17.33 -6.51
N PHE A 61 -3.10 -17.18 -7.76
CA PHE A 61 -2.58 -16.17 -8.68
C PHE A 61 -2.92 -14.76 -8.22
N ASP A 62 -4.14 -14.49 -7.84
CA ASP A 62 -4.57 -13.21 -7.27
C ASP A 62 -3.70 -12.80 -6.08
N MET A 63 -3.43 -13.75 -5.18
CA MET A 63 -2.57 -13.50 -4.03
C MET A 63 -1.11 -13.20 -4.45
N THR A 64 -0.61 -13.91 -5.45
CA THR A 64 0.75 -13.67 -5.97
C THR A 64 0.85 -12.28 -6.58
N LEU A 65 -0.15 -11.84 -7.33
CA LEU A 65 -0.24 -10.50 -7.90
C LEU A 65 -0.23 -9.41 -6.81
N ARG A 66 -1.01 -9.59 -5.73
CA ARG A 66 -0.99 -8.65 -4.60
C ARG A 66 0.38 -8.54 -3.94
N ARG A 67 1.09 -9.66 -3.80
CA ARG A 67 2.47 -9.66 -3.26
C ARG A 67 3.43 -8.89 -4.17
N ILE A 68 3.36 -9.10 -5.48
CA ILE A 68 4.17 -8.38 -6.46
C ILE A 68 3.85 -6.88 -6.39
N GLY A 69 2.58 -6.50 -6.31
CA GLY A 69 2.13 -5.12 -6.16
C GLY A 69 2.69 -4.45 -4.90
N ALA A 70 2.61 -5.12 -3.75
CA ALA A 70 3.16 -4.62 -2.50
C ALA A 70 4.68 -4.39 -2.57
N ILE A 71 5.43 -5.31 -3.19
CA ILE A 71 6.89 -5.17 -3.38
C ILE A 71 7.18 -3.98 -4.32
N ALA A 72 6.47 -3.88 -5.44
CA ALA A 72 6.64 -2.79 -6.40
C ALA A 72 6.35 -1.42 -5.76
N GLY A 73 5.31 -1.31 -4.94
CA GLY A 73 4.97 -0.11 -4.19
C GLY A 73 6.10 0.36 -3.27
N VAL A 74 6.70 -0.57 -2.51
CA VAL A 74 7.84 -0.27 -1.65
C VAL A 74 9.04 0.24 -2.46
N HIS A 75 9.37 -0.39 -3.60
CA HIS A 75 10.47 0.07 -4.45
C HIS A 75 10.19 1.45 -5.06
N ARG A 76 8.93 1.76 -5.44
CA ARG A 76 8.55 3.12 -5.87
C ARG A 76 8.77 4.15 -4.77
N GLN A 77 8.41 3.81 -3.53
CA GLN A 77 8.57 4.70 -2.38
C GLN A 77 10.05 4.92 -2.03
N LEU A 78 10.89 3.89 -2.10
CA LEU A 78 12.34 4.00 -1.92
C LEU A 78 12.98 4.94 -2.95
N TYR A 79 12.54 4.85 -4.21
CA TYR A 79 13.01 5.73 -5.27
C TYR A 79 12.67 7.21 -5.00
N ARG A 80 11.45 7.49 -4.51
CA ARG A 80 10.98 8.87 -4.26
C ARG A 80 11.56 9.51 -3.00
N SER A 81 11.84 8.71 -1.97
CA SER A 81 12.14 9.23 -0.64
C SER A 81 13.58 9.71 -0.46
N HIS A 82 14.54 9.29 -1.29
CA HIS A 82 15.97 9.54 -1.13
C HIS A 82 16.51 9.21 0.29
N GLN A 83 15.75 8.45 1.09
CA GLN A 83 16.04 8.13 2.51
C GLN A 83 16.75 6.78 2.67
N GLY A 84 17.39 6.28 1.62
CA GLY A 84 18.07 4.97 1.66
C GLY A 84 17.08 3.81 1.75
N ALA A 85 17.32 2.85 2.64
CA ALA A 85 16.49 1.65 2.81
C ALA A 85 15.23 1.84 3.66
N MET A 86 14.88 3.10 4.03
CA MET A 86 13.74 3.42 4.88
C MET A 86 12.54 3.90 4.04
N VAL A 87 11.35 3.47 4.42
CA VAL A 87 10.07 3.79 3.78
C VAL A 87 9.18 4.52 4.78
N ASN A 88 8.58 5.63 4.35
CA ASN A 88 7.49 6.25 5.10
C ASN A 88 6.22 5.43 4.92
N LEU A 89 5.86 4.69 5.96
CA LEU A 89 4.72 3.77 5.92
C LEU A 89 3.39 4.50 5.71
N GLY A 90 3.25 5.73 6.20
CA GLY A 90 2.05 6.55 5.98
C GLY A 90 1.84 6.83 4.49
N THR A 91 2.82 7.41 3.83
CA THR A 91 2.76 7.71 2.38
C THR A 91 2.57 6.44 1.54
N TYR A 92 3.25 5.35 1.94
CA TYR A 92 3.11 4.07 1.26
C TYR A 92 1.68 3.52 1.35
N LEU A 93 1.04 3.60 2.53
CA LEU A 93 -0.33 3.12 2.72
C LEU A 93 -1.36 3.99 1.99
N ASP A 94 -1.14 5.30 1.86
CA ASP A 94 -1.98 6.19 1.06
C ASP A 94 -1.95 5.77 -0.41
N GLU A 95 -0.77 5.54 -0.99
CA GLU A 95 -0.61 5.08 -2.38
C GLU A 95 -1.25 3.70 -2.58
N LEU A 96 -0.96 2.75 -1.68
CA LEU A 96 -1.52 1.40 -1.73
C LEU A 96 -3.05 1.39 -1.61
N GLY A 97 -3.61 2.25 -0.74
CA GLY A 97 -5.05 2.40 -0.57
C GLY A 97 -5.74 2.83 -1.88
N GLY A 98 -5.16 3.81 -2.57
CA GLY A 98 -5.64 4.25 -3.89
C GLY A 98 -5.58 3.14 -4.95
N GLU A 99 -4.47 2.41 -5.04
CA GLU A 99 -4.32 1.27 -5.97
C GLU A 99 -5.35 0.15 -5.68
N LEU A 100 -5.62 -0.13 -4.41
CA LEU A 100 -6.62 -1.13 -4.02
C LEU A 100 -8.05 -0.67 -4.35
N GLU A 101 -8.37 0.60 -4.14
CA GLU A 101 -9.66 1.19 -4.52
C GLU A 101 -9.88 1.10 -6.03
N GLU A 102 -8.91 1.52 -6.83
CA GLU A 102 -8.97 1.43 -8.30
C GLU A 102 -9.17 -0.01 -8.79
N SER A 103 -8.53 -0.99 -8.14
CA SER A 103 -8.63 -2.39 -8.53
C SER A 103 -10.04 -2.99 -8.38
N VAL A 104 -10.91 -2.38 -7.58
CA VAL A 104 -12.29 -2.83 -7.32
C VAL A 104 -13.35 -1.90 -7.91
N ALA A 105 -12.95 -0.75 -8.48
CA ALA A 105 -13.87 0.25 -9.03
C ALA A 105 -14.79 -0.32 -10.12
N ASP A 106 -14.28 -1.24 -10.96
CA ASP A 106 -15.04 -1.87 -12.05
C ASP A 106 -16.09 -2.89 -11.57
N THR A 107 -15.99 -3.36 -10.31
CA THR A 107 -16.80 -4.48 -9.81
C THR A 107 -17.94 -4.06 -8.89
N ALA A 108 -17.88 -2.87 -8.28
CA ALA A 108 -18.93 -2.40 -7.38
C ALA A 108 -18.90 -0.88 -7.21
N ALA A 109 -19.92 -0.20 -7.71
CA ALA A 109 -20.09 1.24 -7.51
C ALA A 109 -20.11 1.59 -6.01
N GLY A 110 -19.27 2.56 -5.58
CA GLY A 110 -19.27 3.09 -4.22
C GLY A 110 -18.48 2.27 -3.20
N ARG A 111 -17.40 1.62 -3.59
CA ARG A 111 -16.40 1.03 -2.68
C ARG A 111 -15.20 1.95 -2.51
N PHE A 112 -14.86 2.27 -1.27
CA PHE A 112 -13.84 3.27 -0.95
C PHE A 112 -12.84 2.72 0.07
N VAL A 113 -11.57 3.13 -0.08
CA VAL A 113 -10.51 2.92 0.90
C VAL A 113 -10.15 4.26 1.52
N ILE A 114 -10.31 4.40 2.83
CA ILE A 114 -9.97 5.62 3.56
C ILE A 114 -8.72 5.36 4.38
N VAL A 115 -7.67 6.16 4.17
CA VAL A 115 -6.40 6.00 4.87
C VAL A 115 -6.18 7.17 5.84
N HIS A 116 -5.84 6.84 7.09
CA HIS A 116 -5.46 7.76 8.15
C HIS A 116 -4.13 7.30 8.75
N ALA A 117 -3.03 7.64 8.12
CA ALA A 117 -1.75 7.08 8.47
C ALA A 117 -0.74 8.13 8.94
N ALA A 118 -0.17 7.91 10.13
CA ALA A 118 0.96 8.69 10.63
C ALA A 118 2.23 8.36 9.85
N GLY A 119 3.14 9.33 9.72
CA GLY A 119 4.45 9.13 9.12
C GLY A 119 5.37 8.31 10.03
N VAL A 120 5.39 7.00 9.84
CA VAL A 120 6.27 6.05 10.53
C VAL A 120 7.32 5.54 9.56
N LEU A 121 8.61 5.71 9.90
CA LEU A 121 9.70 5.20 9.08
C LEU A 121 10.00 3.75 9.45
N VAL A 122 9.97 2.87 8.46
CA VAL A 122 10.26 1.44 8.62
C VAL A 122 11.22 0.96 7.53
N ARG A 123 11.82 -0.21 7.71
CA ARG A 123 12.63 -0.85 6.65
C ARG A 123 11.74 -1.31 5.51
N ALA A 124 12.30 -1.37 4.29
CA ALA A 124 11.60 -1.84 3.09
C ALA A 124 10.94 -3.22 3.26
N GLU A 125 11.62 -4.15 3.93
CA GLU A 125 11.08 -5.50 4.21
C GLU A 125 9.85 -5.46 5.11
N GLU A 126 9.82 -4.54 6.06
CA GLU A 126 8.72 -4.33 6.99
C GLU A 126 7.54 -3.70 6.26
N ALA A 127 7.78 -2.64 5.46
CA ALA A 127 6.77 -2.03 4.60
C ALA A 127 6.15 -3.05 3.64
N THR A 128 6.97 -3.91 3.02
CA THR A 128 6.48 -5.00 2.15
C THR A 128 5.53 -5.94 2.90
N SER A 129 5.91 -6.35 4.11
CA SER A 129 5.08 -7.26 4.93
C SER A 129 3.74 -6.61 5.32
N ILE A 130 3.75 -5.31 5.66
CA ILE A 130 2.55 -4.52 5.94
C ILE A 130 1.68 -4.39 4.69
N GLY A 131 2.27 -4.09 3.53
CA GLY A 131 1.53 -3.98 2.27
C GLY A 131 0.81 -5.27 1.89
N ILE A 132 1.46 -6.42 2.07
CA ILE A 132 0.83 -7.73 1.85
C ILE A 132 -0.35 -7.93 2.81
N ILE A 133 -0.18 -7.64 4.11
CA ILE A 133 -1.26 -7.74 5.11
C ILE A 133 -2.45 -6.87 4.71
N VAL A 134 -2.21 -5.59 4.43
CA VAL A 134 -3.27 -4.63 4.08
C VAL A 134 -3.99 -5.05 2.80
N SER A 135 -3.24 -5.42 1.75
CA SER A 135 -3.82 -5.87 0.47
C SER A 135 -4.73 -7.09 0.64
N GLU A 136 -4.33 -8.07 1.45
CA GLU A 136 -5.14 -9.25 1.74
C GLU A 136 -6.43 -8.89 2.49
N ILE A 137 -6.33 -8.04 3.52
CA ILE A 137 -7.49 -7.70 4.35
C ILE A 137 -8.49 -6.84 3.58
N VAL A 138 -8.03 -5.80 2.87
CA VAL A 138 -8.87 -4.92 2.06
C VAL A 138 -9.60 -5.71 0.96
N THR A 139 -8.85 -6.54 0.23
CA THR A 139 -9.45 -7.37 -0.83
C THR A 139 -10.47 -8.36 -0.27
N ASN A 140 -10.18 -8.99 0.87
CA ASN A 140 -11.11 -9.90 1.54
C ASN A 140 -12.36 -9.16 2.04
N ALA A 141 -12.23 -7.96 2.58
CA ALA A 141 -13.37 -7.14 2.97
C ALA A 141 -14.28 -6.85 1.78
N PHE A 142 -13.72 -6.42 0.65
CA PHE A 142 -14.52 -6.14 -0.55
C PHE A 142 -15.13 -7.40 -1.19
N LYS A 143 -14.49 -8.55 -1.07
CA LYS A 143 -15.03 -9.82 -1.60
C LYS A 143 -16.13 -10.41 -0.70
N HIS A 144 -16.05 -10.21 0.62
CA HIS A 144 -16.84 -11.01 1.56
C HIS A 144 -17.67 -10.20 2.56
N ALA A 145 -17.29 -8.95 2.89
CA ALA A 145 -18.00 -8.18 3.90
C ALA A 145 -19.21 -7.43 3.36
N TYR A 146 -19.32 -7.26 2.04
CA TYR A 146 -20.38 -6.51 1.38
C TYR A 146 -21.10 -7.35 0.34
N ALA A 147 -22.43 -7.18 0.25
CA ALA A 147 -23.22 -7.83 -0.78
C ALA A 147 -22.79 -7.38 -2.21
N PRO A 148 -22.97 -8.20 -3.23
CA PRO A 148 -22.72 -7.79 -4.62
C PRO A 148 -23.46 -6.50 -4.96
N GLY A 149 -22.75 -5.52 -5.55
CA GLY A 149 -23.32 -4.20 -5.90
C GLY A 149 -23.57 -3.24 -4.74
N ALA A 150 -23.33 -3.64 -3.48
CA ALA A 150 -23.44 -2.76 -2.34
C ALA A 150 -22.20 -1.84 -2.22
N SER A 151 -22.42 -0.60 -1.79
CA SER A 151 -21.36 0.30 -1.36
C SER A 151 -20.66 -0.24 -0.11
N GLY A 152 -19.40 0.14 0.07
CA GLY A 152 -18.62 -0.31 1.23
C GLY A 152 -17.39 0.56 1.49
N ILE A 153 -17.02 0.67 2.74
CA ILE A 153 -15.85 1.45 3.15
C ILE A 153 -14.91 0.53 3.94
N VAL A 154 -13.64 0.54 3.55
CA VAL A 154 -12.57 -0.03 4.35
C VAL A 154 -11.65 1.09 4.81
N SER A 155 -11.45 1.22 6.12
CA SER A 155 -10.53 2.20 6.70
C SER A 155 -9.22 1.55 7.11
N ILE A 156 -8.11 2.23 6.81
CA ILE A 156 -6.77 1.86 7.21
C ILE A 156 -6.27 2.97 8.14
N ALA A 157 -5.94 2.64 9.37
CA ALA A 157 -5.37 3.59 10.32
C ALA A 157 -3.98 3.12 10.79
N LEU A 158 -3.01 4.03 10.80
CA LEU A 158 -1.66 3.78 11.30
C LEU A 158 -1.32 4.84 12.34
N ARG A 159 -0.92 4.41 13.53
CA ARG A 159 -0.53 5.31 14.63
C ARG A 159 0.79 4.87 15.22
N ALA A 160 1.69 5.83 15.46
CA ALA A 160 2.88 5.59 16.25
C ALA A 160 2.50 5.33 17.72
N THR A 161 3.20 4.42 18.39
CA THR A 161 2.97 4.14 19.81
C THR A 161 3.96 4.89 20.69
N ALA A 162 3.55 5.26 21.91
CA ALA A 162 4.40 6.01 22.87
C ALA A 162 5.68 5.27 23.27
N ARG A 163 5.71 3.94 23.15
CA ARG A 163 6.87 3.09 23.47
C ARG A 163 7.79 2.86 22.27
N GLY A 164 7.53 3.55 21.15
CA GLY A 164 8.12 3.27 19.85
C GLY A 164 7.39 2.09 19.17
N GLY A 165 7.50 2.00 17.84
CA GLY A 165 6.70 1.07 17.04
C GLY A 165 5.38 1.70 16.62
N TYR A 166 4.41 0.88 16.18
CA TYR A 166 3.15 1.37 15.63
C TYR A 166 2.00 0.37 15.84
N LEU A 167 0.79 0.92 15.73
CA LEU A 167 -0.46 0.18 15.65
C LEU A 167 -1.07 0.40 14.27
N LEU A 168 -1.31 -0.69 13.54
CA LEU A 168 -2.05 -0.72 12.29
C LEU A 168 -3.43 -1.29 12.56
N GLU A 169 -4.47 -0.59 12.11
CA GLU A 169 -5.86 -1.04 12.13
C GLU A 169 -6.40 -1.05 10.71
N VAL A 170 -7.05 -2.14 10.30
CA VAL A 170 -7.80 -2.23 9.05
C VAL A 170 -9.22 -2.67 9.38
N LYS A 171 -10.20 -1.80 9.11
CA LYS A 171 -11.58 -2.01 9.51
C LYS A 171 -12.52 -1.91 8.32
N ASP A 172 -13.44 -2.87 8.20
CA ASP A 172 -14.61 -2.78 7.32
C ASP A 172 -15.87 -2.43 8.13
N CYS A 173 -16.90 -1.93 7.45
CA CYS A 173 -18.22 -1.65 7.98
C CYS A 173 -19.28 -2.61 7.39
N GLY A 174 -18.86 -3.81 7.00
CA GLY A 174 -19.73 -4.81 6.39
C GLY A 174 -20.54 -5.64 7.40
N GLN A 175 -20.95 -6.82 6.97
CA GLN A 175 -21.77 -7.73 7.78
C GLN A 175 -21.02 -8.37 8.96
N GLY A 176 -19.71 -8.16 9.06
CA GLY A 176 -18.86 -8.76 10.08
C GLY A 176 -18.50 -10.23 9.78
N ARG A 177 -17.68 -10.80 10.67
CA ARG A 177 -17.32 -12.23 10.61
C ARG A 177 -18.24 -13.01 11.54
N ASP A 178 -18.81 -14.08 11.00
CA ASP A 178 -19.46 -15.08 11.82
C ASP A 178 -18.41 -15.80 12.69
N PRO A 179 -18.56 -15.82 14.03
CA PRO A 179 -17.63 -16.52 14.93
C PRO A 179 -17.43 -18.00 14.54
N ASP A 180 -18.48 -18.66 14.07
CA ASP A 180 -18.44 -20.07 13.64
C ASP A 180 -17.76 -20.25 12.28
N GLN A 181 -17.79 -19.25 11.40
CA GLN A 181 -17.04 -19.21 10.15
C GLN A 181 -15.58 -18.77 10.35
N ALA A 182 -15.26 -18.02 11.41
CA ALA A 182 -13.89 -17.64 11.71
C ALA A 182 -12.98 -18.86 11.91
N ALA A 183 -13.50 -19.96 12.42
CA ALA A 183 -12.80 -21.23 12.54
C ALA A 183 -12.57 -21.95 11.18
N ARG A 184 -13.38 -21.64 10.15
CA ARG A 184 -13.27 -22.21 8.79
C ARG A 184 -12.50 -21.29 7.83
N GLY A 185 -12.29 -20.03 8.17
CA GLY A 185 -11.69 -18.99 7.34
C GLY A 185 -10.17 -18.94 7.34
N THR A 186 -9.47 -20.05 7.60
CA THR A 186 -8.01 -20.18 7.39
C THR A 186 -7.70 -20.47 5.93
N GLY A 187 -8.36 -19.77 5.02
CA GLY A 187 -7.93 -19.73 3.63
C GLY A 187 -6.48 -19.26 3.53
N LEU A 188 -5.89 -19.46 2.36
CA LEU A 188 -4.49 -19.13 2.10
C LEU A 188 -4.12 -17.69 2.53
N GLY A 189 -5.04 -16.72 2.36
CA GLY A 189 -4.85 -15.32 2.77
C GLY A 189 -4.72 -15.12 4.28
N GLY A 190 -5.57 -15.75 5.09
CA GLY A 190 -5.48 -15.63 6.55
C GLY A 190 -4.18 -16.20 7.12
N ARG A 191 -3.71 -17.32 6.56
CA ARG A 191 -2.39 -17.90 6.92
C ARG A 191 -1.24 -16.96 6.55
N LEU A 192 -1.34 -16.28 5.39
CA LEU A 192 -0.35 -15.32 4.96
C LEU A 192 -0.28 -14.11 5.90
N VAL A 193 -1.43 -13.55 6.28
CA VAL A 193 -1.52 -12.44 7.25
C VAL A 193 -0.82 -12.83 8.56
N GLY A 194 -1.11 -14.03 9.10
CA GLY A 194 -0.46 -14.54 10.30
C GLY A 194 1.05 -14.70 10.17
N MET A 195 1.53 -15.25 9.04
CA MET A 195 2.97 -15.38 8.77
C MET A 195 3.67 -14.01 8.69
N MET A 196 3.07 -13.03 8.02
CA MET A 196 3.65 -11.70 7.90
C MET A 196 3.65 -10.97 9.26
N ALA A 197 2.58 -11.07 10.04
CA ALA A 197 2.53 -10.52 11.40
C ALA A 197 3.61 -11.13 12.31
N THR A 198 3.81 -12.44 12.23
CA THR A 198 4.89 -13.14 12.97
C THR A 198 6.28 -12.67 12.51
N LYS A 199 6.50 -12.53 11.21
CA LYS A 199 7.76 -12.00 10.63
C LYS A 199 8.08 -10.60 11.15
N LEU A 200 7.06 -9.75 11.32
CA LEU A 200 7.17 -8.41 11.91
C LEU A 200 7.46 -8.44 13.41
N GLY A 201 7.35 -9.60 14.08
CA GLY A 201 7.41 -9.70 15.54
C GLY A 201 6.24 -8.98 16.22
N GLY A 202 5.13 -8.80 15.50
CA GLY A 202 3.94 -8.13 15.97
C GLY A 202 2.91 -9.09 16.57
N HIS A 203 2.05 -8.53 17.41
CA HIS A 203 0.84 -9.20 17.89
C HIS A 203 -0.35 -8.71 17.07
N HIS A 204 -1.16 -9.63 16.57
CA HIS A 204 -2.35 -9.27 15.81
C HIS A 204 -3.61 -9.91 16.39
N ALA A 205 -4.73 -9.25 16.17
CA ALA A 205 -6.05 -9.71 16.57
C ALA A 205 -7.10 -9.38 15.51
N TRP A 206 -8.12 -10.22 15.44
CA TRP A 206 -9.35 -9.93 14.72
C TRP A 206 -10.43 -9.61 15.73
N LEU A 207 -10.99 -8.41 15.63
CA LEU A 207 -11.99 -7.89 16.54
C LEU A 207 -13.33 -7.75 15.82
N HIS A 208 -14.41 -8.00 16.54
CA HIS A 208 -15.73 -7.68 16.05
C HIS A 208 -15.93 -6.16 16.13
N ALA A 209 -16.23 -5.54 15.00
CA ALA A 209 -16.67 -4.15 14.94
C ALA A 209 -18.19 -4.14 14.73
N ASN A 210 -18.87 -3.17 15.30
CA ASN A 210 -20.33 -3.07 15.14
C ASN A 210 -20.69 -1.81 14.34
N PRO A 211 -20.95 -1.93 13.01
CA PRO A 211 -20.87 -3.15 12.18
C PRO A 211 -19.44 -3.46 11.71
N GLY A 212 -19.23 -4.69 11.21
CA GLY A 212 -18.04 -5.11 10.47
C GLY A 212 -16.98 -5.86 11.27
N THR A 213 -15.77 -5.88 10.71
CA THR A 213 -14.60 -6.53 11.30
C THR A 213 -13.44 -5.54 11.39
N CYS A 214 -12.65 -5.62 12.44
CA CYS A 214 -11.40 -4.88 12.59
C CYS A 214 -10.24 -5.85 12.77
N PHE A 215 -9.20 -5.67 11.98
CA PHE A 215 -7.90 -6.29 12.19
C PHE A 215 -6.98 -5.28 12.86
N GLU A 216 -6.32 -5.69 13.92
CA GLU A 216 -5.29 -4.91 14.62
C GLU A 216 -3.95 -5.63 14.57
N LEU A 217 -2.87 -4.88 14.31
CA LEU A 217 -1.50 -5.33 14.41
C LEU A 217 -0.68 -4.32 15.18
N CYS A 218 -0.15 -4.74 16.32
CA CYS A 218 0.76 -3.96 17.15
C CYS A 218 2.19 -4.46 16.94
N VAL A 219 3.09 -3.58 16.49
CA VAL A 219 4.52 -3.85 16.32
C VAL A 219 5.30 -2.95 17.27
N GLY A 220 6.12 -3.56 18.13
CA GLY A 220 6.99 -2.83 19.05
C GLY A 220 8.24 -2.30 18.36
N LYS A 221 8.95 -1.38 19.03
CA LYS A 221 10.26 -0.93 18.59
C LYS A 221 11.26 -2.10 18.71
N ARG A 222 11.95 -2.39 17.64
CA ARG A 222 13.11 -3.31 17.62
C ARG A 222 14.40 -2.58 17.89
#